data_5715f5157f38514f2a19790eeccc48ca
#
_entry.id   5715f5157f38514f2a19790eeccc48ca
#
_cell.length_a   1.000
_cell.length_b   1.000
_cell.length_c   1.000
_cell.angle_alpha   90.00
_cell.angle_beta   90.00
_cell.angle_gamma   90.00
#
_symmetry.space_group_name_H-M   'P 1'
#
loop_
_entity.id
_entity.type
_entity.pdbx_description
1 polymer ?
#
loop_
_entity_poly.entity_id
_entity_poly.type
_entity_poly.pdbx_seq_one_letter_code
_entity_poly.pdbx_strand_id
1 'polypeptide(L)'
;MRFSPAALFMSCALALTPIAASAQQMSLGKISGYLNNLQTAKGEFTQVNEDGSISTGTIYIKRPGRMRFEYNPPESTLVVVGANTVVIHDKKSNQSGESYPLNRTPLSIILAQNVDLGQARMVTGHSFDGTATVVTAQDPANPEYGNIQLKFTDGPVELRQWVINDSNGSQTTVILGDLQKGGNLPNRLFDVGSARIENDR
;
A
#
# COMPACT_ATOMS: atom_id res chain seq x y z
N MET A 1 -55.22 -63.85 6.07
CA MET A 1 -53.79 -63.47 6.09
C MET A 1 -53.64 -62.17 5.33
N ARG A 2 -53.41 -61.05 6.04
CA ARG A 2 -53.22 -59.73 5.45
C ARG A 2 -51.76 -59.32 5.66
N PHE A 3 -51.00 -59.18 4.55
CA PHE A 3 -49.64 -58.64 4.58
C PHE A 3 -49.69 -57.15 4.31
N SER A 4 -49.18 -56.36 5.27
CA SER A 4 -48.95 -54.91 5.14
C SER A 4 -47.53 -54.65 4.62
N PRO A 5 -47.32 -53.84 3.61
CA PRO A 5 -45.95 -53.44 3.20
C PRO A 5 -45.51 -52.21 4.04
N ALA A 6 -44.45 -52.40 4.75
CA ALA A 6 -43.72 -51.31 5.42
C ALA A 6 -42.94 -50.49 4.41
N ALA A 7 -43.30 -49.22 4.24
CA ALA A 7 -42.54 -48.26 3.41
C ALA A 7 -41.32 -47.75 4.16
N LEU A 8 -40.15 -48.06 3.66
CA LEU A 8 -38.88 -47.60 4.17
C LEU A 8 -38.55 -46.21 3.57
N PHE A 9 -38.72 -45.15 4.37
CA PHE A 9 -38.29 -43.80 3.99
C PHE A 9 -36.76 -43.67 4.22
N MET A 10 -36.01 -43.69 3.11
CA MET A 10 -34.59 -43.42 3.13
C MET A 10 -34.35 -41.92 3.07
N SER A 11 -34.14 -41.26 4.24
CA SER A 11 -33.77 -39.87 4.35
C SER A 11 -32.33 -39.67 3.87
N CYS A 12 -32.16 -39.07 2.71
CA CYS A 12 -30.87 -38.63 2.21
C CYS A 12 -30.48 -37.30 2.85
N ALA A 13 -29.67 -37.33 3.91
CA ALA A 13 -29.11 -36.12 4.52
C ALA A 13 -28.00 -35.58 3.60
N LEU A 14 -28.28 -34.50 2.85
CA LEU A 14 -27.25 -33.74 2.15
C LEU A 14 -26.35 -33.06 3.22
N ALA A 15 -25.15 -33.59 3.40
CA ALA A 15 -24.12 -32.91 4.17
C ALA A 15 -23.57 -31.73 3.35
N LEU A 16 -24.00 -30.51 3.68
CA LEU A 16 -23.37 -29.28 3.22
C LEU A 16 -21.99 -29.15 3.86
N THR A 17 -20.96 -29.61 3.17
CA THR A 17 -19.58 -29.34 3.57
C THR A 17 -19.28 -27.86 3.30
N PRO A 18 -18.86 -27.07 4.31
CA PRO A 18 -18.41 -25.71 4.06
C PRO A 18 -17.18 -25.79 3.18
N ILE A 19 -17.27 -25.23 1.97
CA ILE A 19 -16.09 -24.97 1.13
C ILE A 19 -15.32 -23.88 1.84
N ALA A 20 -14.27 -24.24 2.57
CA ALA A 20 -13.31 -23.28 3.09
C ALA A 20 -12.69 -22.60 1.86
N ALA A 21 -13.01 -21.32 1.65
CA ALA A 21 -12.32 -20.49 0.66
C ALA A 21 -10.85 -20.45 1.07
N SER A 22 -10.01 -21.24 0.41
CA SER A 22 -8.56 -21.20 0.61
C SER A 22 -8.09 -19.83 0.13
N ALA A 23 -7.59 -19.02 1.06
CA ALA A 23 -6.92 -17.79 0.71
C ALA A 23 -5.73 -18.17 -0.20
N GLN A 24 -5.74 -17.62 -1.41
CA GLN A 24 -4.78 -17.95 -2.46
C GLN A 24 -3.98 -16.72 -2.86
N GLN A 25 -2.74 -16.95 -3.27
CA GLN A 25 -1.89 -15.90 -3.85
C GLN A 25 -2.59 -15.21 -5.01
N MET A 26 -2.77 -13.88 -4.92
CA MET A 26 -3.37 -13.08 -5.97
C MET A 26 -2.43 -12.96 -7.17
N SER A 27 -2.97 -12.96 -8.40
CA SER A 27 -2.17 -12.72 -9.59
C SER A 27 -1.65 -11.28 -9.64
N LEU A 28 -0.48 -11.07 -10.25
CA LEU A 28 0.10 -9.74 -10.46
C LEU A 28 -0.83 -8.82 -11.27
N GLY A 29 -1.60 -9.37 -12.22
CA GLY A 29 -2.60 -8.62 -12.98
C GLY A 29 -3.74 -8.10 -12.10
N LYS A 30 -4.24 -8.89 -11.13
CA LYS A 30 -5.26 -8.46 -10.16
C LYS A 30 -4.75 -7.31 -9.28
N ILE A 31 -3.50 -7.40 -8.82
CA ILE A 31 -2.84 -6.36 -8.02
C ILE A 31 -2.59 -5.09 -8.85
N SER A 32 -2.11 -5.23 -10.09
CA SER A 32 -1.94 -4.10 -11.02
C SER A 32 -3.26 -3.37 -11.26
N GLY A 33 -4.35 -4.13 -11.49
CA GLY A 33 -5.69 -3.58 -11.64
C GLY A 33 -6.15 -2.79 -10.41
N TYR A 34 -5.93 -3.32 -9.21
CA TYR A 34 -6.21 -2.60 -7.96
C TYR A 34 -5.43 -1.28 -7.88
N LEU A 35 -4.10 -1.31 -8.09
CA LEU A 35 -3.27 -0.11 -8.05
C LEU A 35 -3.70 0.91 -9.11
N ASN A 36 -4.03 0.49 -10.31
CA ASN A 36 -4.49 1.39 -11.38
C ASN A 36 -5.86 2.02 -11.08
N ASN A 37 -6.74 1.32 -10.36
CA ASN A 37 -8.04 1.83 -9.93
C ASN A 37 -7.94 2.75 -8.70
N LEU A 38 -6.84 2.68 -7.94
CA LEU A 38 -6.59 3.54 -6.78
C LEU A 38 -6.16 4.94 -7.23
N GLN A 39 -7.12 5.78 -7.65
CA GLN A 39 -6.84 7.13 -8.14
C GLN A 39 -6.63 8.11 -6.99
N THR A 40 -7.54 8.11 -6.01
CA THR A 40 -7.45 8.93 -4.80
C THR A 40 -7.79 8.07 -3.58
N ALA A 41 -7.07 8.29 -2.49
CA ALA A 41 -7.39 7.69 -1.20
C ALA A 41 -6.92 8.56 -0.04
N LYS A 42 -7.61 8.44 1.09
CA LYS A 42 -7.23 9.00 2.38
C LYS A 42 -7.42 7.95 3.45
N GLY A 43 -6.52 7.86 4.42
CA GLY A 43 -6.63 6.94 5.54
C GLY A 43 -5.61 7.25 6.64
N GLU A 44 -5.65 6.47 7.69
CA GLU A 44 -4.63 6.49 8.72
C GLU A 44 -3.47 5.56 8.36
N PHE A 45 -2.30 5.86 8.87
CA PHE A 45 -1.15 4.98 8.77
C PHE A 45 -0.42 4.85 10.10
N THR A 46 0.26 3.72 10.26
CA THR A 46 1.26 3.48 11.28
C THR A 46 2.58 3.18 10.60
N GLN A 47 3.63 3.88 10.96
CA GLN A 47 4.98 3.67 10.48
C GLN A 47 5.84 3.05 11.57
N VAL A 48 6.57 2.00 11.23
CA VAL A 48 7.63 1.43 12.07
C VAL A 48 8.96 1.80 11.42
N ASN A 49 9.77 2.54 12.15
CA ASN A 49 11.07 3.02 11.73
C ASN A 49 12.14 1.94 11.95
N GLU A 50 13.32 2.13 11.38
CA GLU A 50 14.46 1.22 11.50
C GLU A 50 14.88 0.97 12.98
N ASP A 51 14.80 1.99 13.81
CA ASP A 51 15.10 1.91 15.26
C ASP A 51 13.97 1.28 16.09
N GLY A 52 12.88 0.84 15.44
CA GLY A 52 11.70 0.26 16.07
C GLY A 52 10.72 1.29 16.66
N SER A 53 11.00 2.58 16.55
CA SER A 53 10.05 3.63 16.94
C SER A 53 8.81 3.61 16.06
N ILE A 54 7.66 4.03 16.62
CA ILE A 54 6.37 4.01 15.94
C ILE A 54 5.86 5.43 15.81
N SER A 55 5.52 5.79 14.57
CA SER A 55 4.86 7.04 14.24
C SER A 55 3.49 6.75 13.61
N THR A 56 2.53 7.63 13.81
CA THR A 56 1.20 7.51 13.21
C THR A 56 0.84 8.79 12.47
N GLY A 57 -0.18 8.74 11.62
CA GLY A 57 -0.63 9.93 10.92
C GLY A 57 -1.71 9.65 9.88
N THR A 58 -1.94 10.64 9.04
CA THR A 58 -2.87 10.57 7.92
C THR A 58 -2.10 10.53 6.60
N ILE A 59 -2.46 9.57 5.75
CA ILE A 59 -1.95 9.47 4.39
C ILE A 59 -3.00 9.94 3.37
N TYR A 60 -2.54 10.67 2.36
CA TYR A 60 -3.32 11.08 1.19
C TYR A 60 -2.59 10.58 -0.05
N ILE A 61 -3.29 9.87 -0.90
CA ILE A 61 -2.79 9.34 -2.17
C ILE A 61 -3.61 9.96 -3.30
N LYS A 62 -2.93 10.51 -4.30
CA LYS A 62 -3.55 10.99 -5.53
C LYS A 62 -2.67 10.66 -6.72
N ARG A 63 -2.96 9.53 -7.32
CA ARG A 63 -2.19 9.06 -8.48
C ARG A 63 -2.56 9.81 -9.75
N PRO A 64 -1.59 9.93 -10.68
CA PRO A 64 -0.19 9.56 -10.54
C PRO A 64 0.65 10.59 -9.76
N GLY A 65 1.75 10.12 -9.17
CA GLY A 65 2.88 10.93 -8.72
C GLY A 65 2.63 11.85 -7.52
N ARG A 66 1.52 11.66 -6.76
CA ARG A 66 1.20 12.50 -5.61
C ARG A 66 0.83 11.68 -4.39
N MET A 67 1.45 12.04 -3.27
CA MET A 67 1.22 11.44 -1.96
C MET A 67 1.58 12.45 -0.86
N ARG A 68 0.92 12.37 0.28
CA ARG A 68 1.23 13.20 1.44
C ARG A 68 1.08 12.37 2.69
N PHE A 69 2.02 12.52 3.62
CA PHE A 69 1.94 11.99 4.97
C PHE A 69 1.96 13.14 5.97
N GLU A 70 0.96 13.20 6.81
CA GLU A 70 0.87 14.13 7.92
C GLU A 70 1.00 13.33 9.21
N TYR A 71 2.12 13.51 9.92
CA TYR A 71 2.38 12.77 11.15
C TYR A 71 1.67 13.43 12.34
N ASN A 72 1.20 12.58 13.25
CA ASN A 72 0.59 13.02 14.50
C ASN A 72 1.67 13.40 15.53
N PRO A 73 1.38 14.35 16.45
CA PRO A 73 2.27 14.63 17.57
C PRO A 73 2.63 13.34 18.37
N PRO A 74 3.84 13.25 18.93
CA PRO A 74 4.86 14.30 19.04
C PRO A 74 5.66 14.56 17.77
N GLU A 75 5.49 13.73 16.74
CA GLU A 75 6.13 13.94 15.43
C GLU A 75 5.63 15.24 14.78
N SER A 76 6.56 15.92 14.10
CA SER A 76 6.24 17.14 13.35
C SER A 76 6.56 17.00 11.86
N THR A 77 6.88 15.79 11.43
CA THR A 77 7.25 15.49 10.06
C THR A 77 6.07 15.64 9.12
N LEU A 78 6.37 16.16 7.95
CA LEU A 78 5.49 16.23 6.80
C LEU A 78 6.23 15.70 5.58
N VAL A 79 5.68 14.67 4.92
CA VAL A 79 6.21 14.18 3.66
C VAL A 79 5.24 14.54 2.55
N VAL A 80 5.73 15.22 1.53
CA VAL A 80 4.93 15.60 0.35
C VAL A 80 5.59 15.08 -0.91
N VAL A 81 4.82 14.36 -1.71
CA VAL A 81 5.21 13.89 -3.04
C VAL A 81 4.38 14.63 -4.08
N GLY A 82 5.07 15.34 -4.97
CA GLY A 82 4.46 16.09 -6.06
C GLY A 82 5.52 16.56 -7.05
N ALA A 83 5.14 16.93 -8.25
CA ALA A 83 6.06 17.42 -9.29
C ALA A 83 7.33 16.55 -9.45
N ASN A 84 7.18 15.22 -9.39
CA ASN A 84 8.27 14.22 -9.44
C ASN A 84 9.33 14.39 -8.34
N THR A 85 8.96 14.96 -7.21
CA THR A 85 9.83 15.22 -6.06
C THR A 85 9.19 14.71 -4.78
N VAL A 86 9.99 14.14 -3.90
CA VAL A 86 9.65 13.84 -2.49
C VAL A 86 10.30 14.91 -1.64
N VAL A 87 9.53 15.59 -0.81
CA VAL A 87 10.03 16.54 0.20
C VAL A 87 9.69 16.02 1.58
N ILE A 88 10.69 15.90 2.43
CA ILE A 88 10.55 15.54 3.84
C ILE A 88 10.86 16.78 4.66
N HIS A 89 9.92 17.20 5.45
CA HIS A 89 9.99 18.44 6.19
C HIS A 89 9.68 18.20 7.66
N ASP A 90 10.58 18.63 8.55
CA ASP A 90 10.32 18.68 9.99
C ASP A 90 9.84 20.09 10.37
N LYS A 91 8.57 20.21 10.75
CA LYS A 91 7.94 21.50 11.12
C LYS A 91 8.57 22.16 12.36
N LYS A 92 9.36 21.43 13.14
CA LYS A 92 10.11 21.96 14.30
C LYS A 92 11.51 22.41 13.92
N SER A 93 11.99 22.04 12.75
CA SER A 93 13.32 22.41 12.25
C SER A 93 13.24 23.71 11.46
N ASN A 94 14.14 24.64 11.75
CA ASN A 94 14.35 25.84 10.91
C ASN A 94 15.19 25.55 9.66
N GLN A 95 15.50 24.28 9.38
CA GLN A 95 16.26 23.87 8.20
C GLN A 95 15.33 23.60 7.03
N SER A 96 15.83 23.87 5.84
CA SER A 96 15.14 23.44 4.61
C SER A 96 14.92 21.94 4.62
N GLY A 97 13.71 21.49 4.30
CA GLY A 97 13.39 20.06 4.21
C GLY A 97 14.28 19.34 3.19
N GLU A 98 14.51 18.05 3.42
CA GLU A 98 15.21 17.19 2.49
C GLU A 98 14.37 16.95 1.24
N SER A 99 15.01 16.90 0.08
CA SER A 99 14.32 16.77 -1.22
C SER A 99 15.00 15.72 -2.09
N TYR A 100 14.20 14.78 -2.60
CA TYR A 100 14.67 13.67 -3.44
C TYR A 100 13.82 13.57 -4.71
N PRO A 101 14.41 13.24 -5.88
CA PRO A 101 13.62 12.87 -7.04
C PRO A 101 12.78 11.62 -6.77
N LEU A 102 11.47 11.66 -7.06
CA LEU A 102 10.56 10.54 -6.84
C LEU A 102 11.02 9.28 -7.59
N ASN A 103 11.53 9.43 -8.80
CA ASN A 103 12.03 8.32 -9.62
C ASN A 103 13.30 7.64 -9.07
N ARG A 104 13.92 8.19 -8.03
CA ARG A 104 15.01 7.56 -7.28
C ARG A 104 14.53 6.90 -5.98
N THR A 105 13.25 6.74 -5.82
CA THR A 105 12.66 6.11 -4.66
C THR A 105 11.74 4.95 -5.08
N PRO A 106 11.66 3.87 -4.29
CA PRO A 106 10.75 2.76 -4.58
C PRO A 106 9.26 3.16 -4.61
N LEU A 107 8.87 4.30 -4.03
CA LEU A 107 7.52 4.86 -4.10
C LEU A 107 7.08 5.16 -5.54
N SER A 108 8.04 5.44 -6.45
CA SER A 108 7.75 5.67 -7.87
C SER A 108 6.95 4.52 -8.49
N ILE A 109 7.15 3.29 -8.04
CA ILE A 109 6.48 2.08 -8.54
C ILE A 109 4.98 2.15 -8.29
N ILE A 110 4.56 2.46 -7.06
CA ILE A 110 3.12 2.52 -6.70
C ILE A 110 2.46 3.80 -7.17
N LEU A 111 3.23 4.86 -7.39
CA LEU A 111 2.75 6.15 -7.86
C LEU A 111 2.83 6.34 -9.38
N ALA A 112 3.32 5.36 -10.12
CA ALA A 112 3.37 5.38 -11.58
C ALA A 112 1.97 5.60 -12.19
N GLN A 113 1.89 6.25 -13.35
CA GLN A 113 0.62 6.45 -14.05
C GLN A 113 -0.06 5.12 -14.39
N ASN A 114 0.72 4.17 -14.91
CA ASN A 114 0.29 2.82 -15.21
C ASN A 114 1.21 1.84 -14.48
N VAL A 115 0.64 0.97 -13.69
CA VAL A 115 1.35 -0.12 -13.01
C VAL A 115 1.03 -1.42 -13.74
N ASP A 116 2.05 -2.09 -14.26
CA ASP A 116 1.96 -3.43 -14.83
C ASP A 116 3.04 -4.32 -14.22
N LEU A 117 2.69 -4.94 -13.11
CA LEU A 117 3.58 -5.83 -12.38
C LEU A 117 3.87 -7.14 -13.14
N GLY A 118 3.02 -7.48 -14.12
CA GLY A 118 3.18 -8.72 -14.90
C GLY A 118 4.21 -8.62 -16.01
N GLN A 119 4.39 -7.43 -16.61
CA GLN A 119 5.27 -7.24 -17.78
C GLN A 119 6.58 -6.52 -17.43
N ALA A 120 6.54 -5.59 -16.50
CA ALA A 120 7.71 -4.88 -16.07
C ALA A 120 8.61 -5.84 -15.27
N ARG A 121 9.83 -6.11 -15.71
CA ARG A 121 10.81 -6.95 -15.00
C ARG A 121 11.19 -6.41 -13.61
N MET A 122 10.28 -5.64 -13.00
CA MET A 122 10.45 -5.01 -11.69
C MET A 122 10.09 -5.93 -10.52
N VAL A 123 9.32 -7.01 -10.76
CA VAL A 123 8.94 -7.94 -9.68
C VAL A 123 10.05 -8.93 -9.44
N THR A 124 10.66 -8.85 -8.25
CA THR A 124 11.74 -9.73 -7.79
C THR A 124 11.26 -10.80 -6.80
N GLY A 125 10.04 -10.66 -6.28
CA GLY A 125 9.40 -11.63 -5.39
C GLY A 125 7.89 -11.57 -5.47
N HIS A 126 7.23 -12.74 -5.46
CA HIS A 126 5.78 -12.87 -5.44
C HIS A 126 5.41 -14.13 -4.66
N SER A 127 4.80 -13.96 -3.50
CA SER A 127 4.51 -15.06 -2.56
C SER A 127 3.19 -14.80 -1.81
N PHE A 128 2.75 -15.82 -1.08
CA PHE A 128 1.64 -15.75 -0.15
C PHE A 128 2.12 -16.18 1.24
N ASP A 129 1.88 -15.34 2.27
CA ASP A 129 2.35 -15.58 3.64
C ASP A 129 1.33 -16.31 4.54
N GLY A 130 0.23 -16.81 3.95
CA GLY A 130 -0.88 -17.45 4.66
C GLY A 130 -2.08 -16.51 4.90
N THR A 131 -1.87 -15.20 4.84
CA THR A 131 -2.90 -14.17 5.06
C THR A 131 -2.95 -13.13 3.95
N ALA A 132 -1.81 -12.82 3.35
CA ALA A 132 -1.67 -11.77 2.35
C ALA A 132 -0.77 -12.21 1.19
N THR A 133 -1.00 -11.65 0.02
CA THR A 133 -0.06 -11.74 -1.09
C THR A 133 1.00 -10.65 -0.94
N VAL A 134 2.26 -11.07 -1.00
CA VAL A 134 3.43 -10.20 -0.90
C VAL A 134 4.08 -10.09 -2.27
N VAL A 135 4.24 -8.86 -2.76
CA VAL A 135 4.96 -8.56 -4.00
C VAL A 135 6.16 -7.69 -3.68
N THR A 136 7.35 -8.14 -4.02
CA THR A 136 8.57 -7.34 -3.95
C THR A 136 8.85 -6.77 -5.33
N ALA A 137 8.97 -5.45 -5.41
CA ALA A 137 9.25 -4.75 -6.65
C ALA A 137 10.44 -3.82 -6.51
N GLN A 138 11.21 -3.70 -7.60
CA GLN A 138 12.45 -2.93 -7.68
C GLN A 138 12.57 -2.33 -9.08
N ASP A 139 13.14 -1.14 -9.20
CA ASP A 139 13.47 -0.59 -10.51
C ASP A 139 14.61 -1.43 -11.15
N PRO A 140 14.36 -2.13 -12.26
CA PRO A 140 15.38 -2.98 -12.87
C PRO A 140 16.53 -2.18 -13.51
N ALA A 141 16.31 -0.90 -13.80
CA ALA A 141 17.35 -0.01 -14.35
C ALA A 141 18.23 0.59 -13.25
N ASN A 142 17.72 0.69 -12.02
CA ASN A 142 18.39 1.33 -10.89
C ASN A 142 18.17 0.51 -9.60
N PRO A 143 18.64 -0.73 -9.52
CA PRO A 143 18.41 -1.60 -8.37
C PRO A 143 19.01 -1.04 -7.07
N GLU A 144 20.02 -0.18 -7.19
CA GLU A 144 20.65 0.50 -6.05
C GLU A 144 19.73 1.49 -5.34
N TYR A 145 18.58 1.91 -5.93
CA TYR A 145 17.60 2.76 -5.24
C TYR A 145 16.73 2.01 -4.22
N GLY A 146 16.96 0.69 -4.11
CA GLY A 146 16.28 -0.16 -3.17
C GLY A 146 15.03 -0.84 -3.76
N ASN A 147 14.19 -1.37 -2.89
CA ASN A 147 12.98 -2.10 -3.29
C ASN A 147 11.80 -1.76 -2.38
N ILE A 148 10.60 -2.12 -2.84
CA ILE A 148 9.38 -2.03 -2.05
C ILE A 148 8.70 -3.40 -2.01
N GLN A 149 8.33 -3.84 -0.81
CA GLN A 149 7.45 -4.98 -0.61
C GLN A 149 6.05 -4.47 -0.35
N LEU A 150 5.09 -4.97 -1.10
CA LEU A 150 3.67 -4.60 -1.01
C LEU A 150 2.88 -5.80 -0.50
N LYS A 151 2.11 -5.63 0.58
CA LYS A 151 1.22 -6.66 1.11
C LYS A 151 -0.23 -6.34 0.80
N PHE A 152 -0.91 -7.29 0.17
CA PHE A 152 -2.31 -7.18 -0.22
C PHE A 152 -3.14 -8.29 0.40
N THR A 153 -4.28 -7.93 1.00
CA THR A 153 -5.32 -8.88 1.38
C THR A 153 -6.32 -9.05 0.25
N ASP A 154 -7.00 -10.20 0.21
CA ASP A 154 -8.10 -10.49 -0.72
C ASP A 154 -9.44 -10.52 0.02
N GLY A 155 -10.50 -10.19 -0.72
CA GLY A 155 -11.88 -10.23 -0.27
C GLY A 155 -12.36 -9.04 0.57
N PRO A 156 -12.27 -7.78 0.13
CA PRO A 156 -11.79 -7.23 -1.14
C PRO A 156 -10.28 -7.09 -1.24
N VAL A 157 -9.76 -6.88 -2.48
CA VAL A 157 -8.33 -6.58 -2.66
C VAL A 157 -8.02 -5.24 -2.03
N GLU A 158 -7.07 -5.24 -1.09
CA GLU A 158 -6.60 -4.03 -0.43
C GLU A 158 -5.11 -4.05 -0.15
N LEU A 159 -4.44 -2.93 -0.43
CA LEU A 159 -3.09 -2.69 0.01
C LEU A 159 -3.12 -2.39 1.52
N ARG A 160 -2.49 -3.24 2.31
CA ARG A 160 -2.48 -3.12 3.78
C ARG A 160 -1.16 -2.65 4.35
N GLN A 161 -0.08 -2.91 3.65
CA GLN A 161 1.25 -2.58 4.13
C GLN A 161 2.22 -2.46 2.96
N TRP A 162 3.23 -1.62 3.14
CA TRP A 162 4.47 -1.74 2.38
C TRP A 162 5.69 -1.63 3.28
N VAL A 163 6.78 -2.19 2.80
CA VAL A 163 8.10 -2.06 3.40
C VAL A 163 9.02 -1.49 2.34
N ILE A 164 9.66 -0.38 2.63
CA ILE A 164 10.70 0.21 1.79
C ILE A 164 12.04 -0.21 2.37
N ASN A 165 12.88 -0.81 1.52
CA ASN A 165 14.29 -0.97 1.77
C ASN A 165 15.00 0.02 0.86
N ASP A 166 15.63 1.04 1.42
CA ASP A 166 16.25 2.12 0.67
C ASP A 166 17.69 1.79 0.23
N SER A 167 18.32 2.74 -0.47
CA SER A 167 19.70 2.61 -0.97
C SER A 167 20.75 2.49 0.14
N ASN A 168 20.42 2.87 1.38
CA ASN A 168 21.34 2.83 2.51
C ASN A 168 21.16 1.55 3.34
N GLY A 169 20.22 0.70 2.98
CA GLY A 169 19.85 -0.51 3.71
C GLY A 169 18.87 -0.26 4.85
N SER A 170 18.39 0.96 5.04
CA SER A 170 17.36 1.29 6.03
C SER A 170 16.02 0.70 5.62
N GLN A 171 15.26 0.25 6.60
CA GLN A 171 13.95 -0.33 6.41
C GLN A 171 12.86 0.50 7.08
N THR A 172 11.86 0.90 6.31
CA THR A 172 10.68 1.59 6.80
C THR A 172 9.44 0.79 6.46
N THR A 173 8.66 0.44 7.47
CA THR A 173 7.37 -0.25 7.29
C THR A 173 6.22 0.74 7.49
N VAL A 174 5.30 0.77 6.53
CA VAL A 174 4.06 1.55 6.63
C VAL A 174 2.86 0.59 6.57
N ILE A 175 2.07 0.60 7.62
CA ILE A 175 0.83 -0.16 7.77
C ILE A 175 -0.33 0.80 7.53
N LEU A 176 -1.25 0.43 6.65
CA LEU A 176 -2.40 1.24 6.28
C LEU A 176 -3.64 0.79 7.04
N GLY A 177 -4.34 1.75 7.60
CA GLY A 177 -5.73 1.58 8.03
C GLY A 177 -6.67 1.49 6.83
N ASP A 178 -7.97 1.60 7.08
CA ASP A 178 -8.96 1.56 6.01
C ASP A 178 -8.86 2.82 5.14
N LEU A 179 -8.64 2.61 3.84
CA LEU A 179 -8.53 3.68 2.87
C LEU A 179 -9.90 4.09 2.31
N GLN A 180 -10.28 5.34 2.55
CA GLN A 180 -11.42 5.98 1.90
C GLN A 180 -11.02 6.37 0.48
N LYS A 181 -11.54 5.63 -0.51
CA LYS A 181 -11.19 5.77 -1.93
C LYS A 181 -12.16 6.71 -2.66
N GLY A 182 -11.70 7.39 -3.72
CA GLY A 182 -12.56 8.16 -4.64
C GLY A 182 -12.90 9.59 -4.21
N GLY A 183 -12.40 10.08 -3.08
CA GLY A 183 -12.63 11.46 -2.62
C GLY A 183 -11.92 12.51 -3.48
N ASN A 184 -12.45 13.74 -3.49
CA ASN A 184 -11.77 14.87 -4.13
C ASN A 184 -10.67 15.41 -3.21
N LEU A 185 -9.42 15.22 -3.62
CA LEU A 185 -8.24 15.76 -2.92
C LEU A 185 -7.69 16.96 -3.70
N PRO A 186 -7.71 18.20 -3.13
CA PRO A 186 -7.23 19.38 -3.80
C PRO A 186 -5.72 19.32 -4.08
N ASN A 187 -5.29 19.84 -5.22
CA ASN A 187 -3.88 19.76 -5.63
C ASN A 187 -2.91 20.46 -4.66
N ARG A 188 -3.38 21.48 -3.93
CA ARG A 188 -2.55 22.19 -2.92
C ARG A 188 -1.99 21.28 -1.84
N LEU A 189 -2.64 20.14 -1.54
CA LEU A 189 -2.12 19.16 -0.57
C LEU A 189 -0.79 18.55 -1.01
N PHE A 190 -0.50 18.59 -2.31
CA PHE A 190 0.66 17.95 -2.91
C PHE A 190 1.63 18.97 -3.52
N ASP A 191 1.48 20.23 -3.12
CA ASP A 191 2.38 21.29 -3.53
C ASP A 191 3.64 21.24 -2.67
N VAL A 192 4.74 20.81 -3.27
CA VAL A 192 6.05 20.70 -2.61
C VAL A 192 6.65 22.07 -2.28
N GLY A 193 6.23 23.15 -2.97
CA GLY A 193 6.64 24.51 -2.68
C GLY A 193 6.01 25.05 -1.41
N SER A 194 4.71 24.84 -1.22
CA SER A 194 3.99 25.31 -0.03
C SER A 194 4.39 24.53 1.23
N ALA A 195 4.81 23.26 1.11
CA ALA A 195 5.36 22.50 2.22
C ALA A 195 6.62 23.15 2.82
N ARG A 196 7.35 23.95 2.03
CA ARG A 196 8.52 24.71 2.49
C ARG A 196 8.15 26.02 3.21
N ILE A 197 6.99 26.60 2.87
CA ILE A 197 6.58 27.95 3.34
C ILE A 197 5.80 27.89 4.68
N GLU A 198 5.17 26.78 5.01
CA GLU A 198 4.45 26.61 6.28
C GLU A 198 5.36 26.75 7.53
N ASN A 199 6.68 26.73 7.35
CA ASN A 199 7.67 26.90 8.42
C ASN A 199 8.15 28.35 8.62
N ASP A 200 7.87 29.27 7.70
CA ASP A 200 8.33 30.67 7.79
C ASP A 200 7.31 31.58 8.49
N ARG A 201 6.34 31.01 9.24
CA ARG A 201 5.35 31.81 9.99
C ARG A 201 5.27 31.44 11.45
#